data_1b2de9a7009e6c2f7148811de280d56c
#
_entry.id   1b2de9a7009e6c2f7148811de280d56c
#
_cell.length_a   1.000
_cell.length_b   1.000
_cell.length_c   1.000
_cell.angle_alpha   90.00
_cell.angle_beta   90.00
_cell.angle_gamma   90.00
#
_symmetry.space_group_name_H-M   'P 1'
#
loop_
_entity.id
_entity.type
_entity.pdbx_description
1 polymer ?
#
loop_
_entity_poly.entity_id
_entity_poly.type
_entity_poly.pdbx_seq_one_letter_code
_entity_poly.pdbx_strand_id
1 'polypeptide(L)'
;MFTNTYGILDKKTMKRLITCTDGTWDKPGDKLNGKSLDSNVCLLYNAIADVAKNGTQQLKVYDTGVGTGYSVNDKLAGGITGAGLDKKIKDVYTFLMLNYEKGDHIYLFGFSRGAYTARSLAGFIRNCGILKPENLNLLDKAYELYRDRNDYTTPESDMMISFRKNYCFENVTRIKFIGVWDTVGSLGIPFPWFNKFNQEKYKFHDITLSSTIDYAYQALAVDEHRKLFEPSIWQLSDNKQHGATTEL
;
A
#
# COMPACT_ATOMS: atom_id res chain seq x y z
N MET A 1 0.26 3.86 56.42
CA MET A 1 0.81 2.74 55.62
C MET A 1 0.15 2.84 54.26
N PHE A 2 0.76 3.54 53.29
CA PHE A 2 0.22 3.65 51.95
C PHE A 2 0.93 2.64 51.08
N THR A 3 0.22 1.61 50.67
CA THR A 3 0.69 0.63 49.70
C THR A 3 0.71 1.25 48.33
N ASN A 4 1.91 1.47 47.82
CA ASN A 4 2.15 1.98 46.49
C ASN A 4 1.88 0.85 45.46
N THR A 5 0.72 0.89 44.81
CA THR A 5 0.39 -0.04 43.74
C THR A 5 1.15 0.41 42.51
N TYR A 6 2.30 -0.18 42.25
CA TYR A 6 3.01 -0.02 40.97
C TYR A 6 2.11 -0.57 39.87
N GLY A 7 1.60 0.35 39.05
CA GLY A 7 0.90 -0.01 37.83
C GLY A 7 1.84 -0.89 36.99
N ILE A 8 1.39 -2.08 36.70
CA ILE A 8 1.95 -2.92 35.63
C ILE A 8 1.85 -2.07 34.36
N LEU A 9 3.00 -1.58 33.89
CA LEU A 9 3.07 -1.05 32.55
C LEU A 9 2.65 -2.19 31.62
N ASP A 10 1.43 -2.14 31.14
CA ASP A 10 0.92 -3.07 30.15
C ASP A 10 1.96 -3.10 29.02
N LYS A 11 2.64 -4.23 28.90
CA LYS A 11 3.61 -4.43 27.83
C LYS A 11 2.82 -4.40 26.54
N LYS A 12 2.78 -3.23 25.93
CA LYS A 12 2.03 -2.98 24.68
C LYS A 12 2.41 -4.08 23.70
N THR A 13 1.45 -4.94 23.40
CA THR A 13 1.68 -6.10 22.54
C THR A 13 1.65 -5.63 21.08
N MET A 14 2.66 -6.05 20.32
CA MET A 14 2.74 -5.87 18.87
C MET A 14 1.45 -6.34 18.22
N LYS A 15 0.92 -5.55 17.28
CA LYS A 15 -0.23 -5.92 16.44
C LYS A 15 0.15 -6.00 14.98
N ARG A 16 -0.75 -6.50 14.17
CA ARG A 16 -0.61 -6.55 12.71
C ARG A 16 -1.56 -5.56 12.07
N LEU A 17 -1.03 -4.73 11.17
CA LEU A 17 -1.80 -3.81 10.35
C LEU A 17 -1.84 -4.35 8.92
N ILE A 18 -3.04 -4.58 8.42
CA ILE A 18 -3.25 -5.29 7.16
C ILE A 18 -4.08 -4.41 6.24
N THR A 19 -3.54 -4.09 5.07
CA THR A 19 -4.25 -3.35 4.04
C THR A 19 -4.56 -4.26 2.87
N CYS A 20 -5.79 -4.24 2.40
CA CYS A 20 -6.29 -4.99 1.26
C CYS A 20 -6.88 -4.00 0.25
N THR A 21 -6.19 -3.77 -0.86
CA THR A 21 -6.60 -2.81 -1.89
C THR A 21 -6.99 -3.54 -3.17
N ASP A 22 -8.23 -3.36 -3.60
CA ASP A 22 -8.80 -4.12 -4.70
C ASP A 22 -8.69 -3.44 -6.07
N GLY A 23 -8.94 -4.21 -7.11
CA GLY A 23 -8.95 -3.77 -8.49
C GLY A 23 -10.12 -2.84 -8.78
N THR A 24 -10.11 -2.22 -9.96
CA THR A 24 -11.20 -1.35 -10.39
C THR A 24 -12.39 -2.18 -10.86
N TRP A 25 -13.59 -1.74 -10.48
CA TRP A 25 -14.86 -2.37 -10.80
C TRP A 25 -15.17 -3.65 -9.99
N ASP A 26 -14.23 -4.11 -9.16
CA ASP A 26 -14.45 -5.26 -8.30
C ASP A 26 -15.30 -4.82 -7.09
N LYS A 27 -16.56 -5.30 -7.07
CA LYS A 27 -17.47 -5.08 -5.95
C LYS A 27 -17.61 -6.37 -5.17
N PRO A 28 -17.35 -6.33 -3.86
CA PRO A 28 -17.59 -7.49 -3.02
C PRO A 28 -19.05 -7.98 -3.15
N GLY A 29 -19.20 -9.28 -3.33
CA GLY A 29 -20.52 -9.92 -3.44
C GLY A 29 -21.15 -9.92 -4.82
N ASP A 30 -20.50 -9.38 -5.86
CA ASP A 30 -20.96 -9.52 -7.25
C ASP A 30 -20.95 -11.00 -7.65
N LYS A 31 -21.96 -11.40 -8.43
CA LYS A 31 -22.11 -12.78 -8.90
C LYS A 31 -22.36 -12.83 -10.41
N LEU A 32 -21.74 -13.79 -11.07
CA LEU A 32 -22.04 -14.17 -12.44
C LEU A 32 -22.49 -15.62 -12.47
N ASN A 33 -23.70 -15.89 -12.99
CA ASN A 33 -24.30 -17.24 -13.03
C ASN A 33 -24.26 -17.96 -11.67
N GLY A 34 -24.50 -17.21 -10.56
CA GLY A 34 -24.51 -17.73 -9.20
C GLY A 34 -23.13 -17.96 -8.57
N LYS A 35 -22.03 -17.76 -9.31
CA LYS A 35 -20.67 -17.83 -8.78
C LYS A 35 -20.19 -16.46 -8.32
N SER A 36 -19.54 -16.40 -7.16
CA SER A 36 -18.90 -15.17 -6.67
C SER A 36 -17.84 -14.70 -7.64
N LEU A 37 -17.77 -13.39 -7.85
CA LEU A 37 -16.72 -12.69 -8.59
C LEU A 37 -15.72 -12.01 -7.66
N ASP A 38 -15.74 -12.35 -6.36
CA ASP A 38 -14.80 -11.74 -5.41
C ASP A 38 -13.35 -11.99 -5.83
N SER A 39 -12.56 -10.93 -5.79
CA SER A 39 -11.13 -11.01 -6.06
C SER A 39 -10.39 -11.81 -4.99
N ASN A 40 -9.16 -12.25 -5.29
CA ASN A 40 -8.30 -12.89 -4.31
C ASN A 40 -8.04 -12.00 -3.08
N VAL A 41 -7.98 -10.68 -3.27
CA VAL A 41 -7.80 -9.71 -2.19
C VAL A 41 -9.06 -9.63 -1.32
N CYS A 42 -10.25 -9.64 -1.92
CA CYS A 42 -11.53 -9.67 -1.19
C CYS A 42 -11.65 -10.96 -0.37
N LEU A 43 -11.37 -12.12 -0.98
CA LEU A 43 -11.39 -13.41 -0.31
C LEU A 43 -10.40 -13.47 0.86
N LEU A 44 -9.17 -12.95 0.64
CA LEU A 44 -8.16 -12.86 1.69
C LEU A 44 -8.63 -11.99 2.85
N TYR A 45 -9.13 -10.78 2.57
CA TYR A 45 -9.64 -9.86 3.61
C TYR A 45 -10.70 -10.52 4.47
N ASN A 46 -11.64 -11.24 3.85
CA ASN A 46 -12.72 -11.95 4.56
C ASN A 46 -12.19 -13.13 5.39
N ALA A 47 -11.09 -13.76 4.98
CA ALA A 47 -10.48 -14.89 5.68
C ALA A 47 -9.59 -14.47 6.87
N ILE A 48 -9.14 -13.21 6.92
CA ILE A 48 -8.29 -12.72 8.02
C ILE A 48 -9.13 -12.52 9.28
N ALA A 49 -8.78 -13.24 10.35
CA ALA A 49 -9.39 -13.07 11.66
C ALA A 49 -8.90 -11.80 12.37
N ASP A 50 -9.69 -11.23 13.27
CA ASP A 50 -9.30 -10.03 14.04
C ASP A 50 -8.20 -10.33 15.08
N VAL A 51 -8.07 -11.60 15.47
CA VAL A 51 -7.03 -12.09 16.37
C VAL A 51 -6.40 -13.35 15.78
N ALA A 52 -5.09 -13.35 15.66
CA ALA A 52 -4.34 -14.51 15.17
C ALA A 52 -4.33 -15.65 16.21
N LYS A 53 -4.02 -16.88 15.78
CA LYS A 53 -3.98 -18.06 16.65
C LYS A 53 -3.05 -17.90 17.87
N ASN A 54 -2.02 -17.08 17.79
CA ASN A 54 -1.09 -16.78 18.86
C ASN A 54 -1.53 -15.59 19.76
N GLY A 55 -2.77 -15.11 19.62
CA GLY A 55 -3.32 -14.00 20.39
C GLY A 55 -2.95 -12.60 19.85
N THR A 56 -2.17 -12.48 18.77
CA THR A 56 -1.81 -11.19 18.20
C THR A 56 -3.03 -10.51 17.57
N GLN A 57 -3.32 -9.27 17.95
CA GLN A 57 -4.36 -8.46 17.34
C GLN A 57 -4.05 -8.14 15.87
N GLN A 58 -5.06 -8.19 15.01
CA GLN A 58 -4.97 -7.90 13.59
C GLN A 58 -5.99 -6.83 13.20
N LEU A 59 -5.52 -5.63 12.88
CA LEU A 59 -6.36 -4.56 12.35
C LEU A 59 -6.26 -4.57 10.84
N LYS A 60 -7.40 -4.61 10.18
CA LYS A 60 -7.46 -4.72 8.71
C LYS A 60 -8.36 -3.65 8.11
N VAL A 61 -7.97 -3.16 6.95
CA VAL A 61 -8.78 -2.28 6.11
C VAL A 61 -8.90 -2.86 4.71
N TYR A 62 -10.10 -2.75 4.14
CA TYR A 62 -10.37 -3.08 2.75
C TYR A 62 -10.74 -1.81 1.99
N ASP A 63 -9.99 -1.53 0.92
CA ASP A 63 -10.30 -0.45 0.01
C ASP A 63 -10.83 -1.01 -1.31
N THR A 64 -12.09 -0.71 -1.60
CA THR A 64 -12.72 -1.08 -2.87
C THR A 64 -12.03 -0.35 -4.01
N GLY A 65 -11.85 -1.02 -5.16
CA GLY A 65 -11.25 -0.41 -6.34
C GLY A 65 -11.89 0.92 -6.75
N VAL A 66 -11.14 1.74 -7.50
CA VAL A 66 -11.66 3.00 -8.07
C VAL A 66 -12.85 2.71 -9.00
N GLY A 67 -13.88 3.56 -9.01
CA GLY A 67 -15.04 3.45 -9.90
C GLY A 67 -16.28 2.77 -9.28
N THR A 68 -16.26 2.47 -7.98
CA THR A 68 -17.43 1.91 -7.26
C THR A 68 -18.44 2.95 -6.78
N GLY A 69 -18.25 4.24 -7.12
CA GLY A 69 -19.17 5.33 -6.76
C GLY A 69 -20.58 5.15 -7.35
N TYR A 70 -21.59 5.65 -6.63
CA TYR A 70 -23.01 5.56 -7.01
C TYR A 70 -23.39 6.46 -8.19
N SER A 71 -22.54 7.42 -8.59
CA SER A 71 -22.82 8.36 -9.68
C SER A 71 -22.17 7.90 -10.99
N VAL A 72 -22.89 8.04 -12.11
CA VAL A 72 -22.37 7.78 -13.46
C VAL A 72 -21.21 8.73 -13.79
N ASN A 73 -21.25 9.96 -13.26
CA ASN A 73 -20.18 10.95 -13.41
C ASN A 73 -18.94 10.58 -12.62
N ASP A 74 -19.10 9.95 -11.43
CA ASP A 74 -17.97 9.43 -10.63
C ASP A 74 -17.33 8.21 -11.30
N LYS A 75 -18.11 7.40 -12.02
CA LYS A 75 -17.59 6.27 -12.81
C LYS A 75 -16.74 6.74 -13.99
N LEU A 76 -17.09 7.85 -14.61
CA LEU A 76 -16.37 8.38 -15.77
C LEU A 76 -15.21 9.30 -15.39
N ALA A 77 -15.33 10.09 -14.33
CA ALA A 77 -14.33 11.10 -13.95
C ALA A 77 -13.40 10.66 -12.81
N GLY A 78 -13.92 9.92 -11.81
CA GLY A 78 -13.15 9.55 -10.61
C GLY A 78 -12.41 8.21 -10.71
N GLY A 79 -12.92 7.28 -11.53
CA GLY A 79 -12.36 5.93 -11.62
C GLY A 79 -11.06 5.81 -12.42
N ILE A 80 -10.69 6.84 -13.16
CA ILE A 80 -9.65 6.74 -14.21
C ILE A 80 -8.60 7.83 -14.09
N THR A 81 -8.82 8.84 -13.25
CA THR A 81 -7.84 9.90 -13.06
C THR A 81 -6.79 9.52 -12.03
N GLY A 82 -5.53 9.92 -12.27
CA GLY A 82 -4.46 9.75 -11.30
C GLY A 82 -4.78 10.35 -9.93
N ALA A 83 -5.64 11.38 -9.87
CA ALA A 83 -6.10 11.97 -8.61
C ALA A 83 -6.89 10.98 -7.74
N GLY A 84 -7.68 10.08 -8.34
CA GLY A 84 -8.37 9.03 -7.58
C GLY A 84 -7.42 8.01 -6.98
N LEU A 85 -6.33 7.70 -7.68
CA LEU A 85 -5.30 6.79 -7.20
C LEU A 85 -4.47 7.42 -6.07
N ASP A 86 -4.08 8.70 -6.23
CA ASP A 86 -3.38 9.46 -5.19
C ASP A 86 -4.21 9.53 -3.90
N LYS A 87 -5.52 9.75 -4.02
CA LYS A 87 -6.44 9.75 -2.89
C LYS A 87 -6.44 8.41 -2.17
N LYS A 88 -6.55 7.30 -2.90
CA LYS A 88 -6.57 5.95 -2.30
C LYS A 88 -5.28 5.62 -1.57
N ILE A 89 -4.12 5.96 -2.13
CA ILE A 89 -2.84 5.78 -1.43
C ILE A 89 -2.85 6.55 -0.10
N LYS A 90 -3.34 7.79 -0.09
CA LYS A 90 -3.43 8.61 1.13
C LYS A 90 -4.47 8.07 2.11
N ASP A 91 -5.61 7.57 1.65
CA ASP A 91 -6.65 7.00 2.51
C ASP A 91 -6.12 5.77 3.26
N VAL A 92 -5.46 4.84 2.54
CA VAL A 92 -4.87 3.65 3.15
C VAL A 92 -3.65 3.99 4.04
N TYR A 93 -2.85 4.97 3.65
CA TYR A 93 -1.78 5.49 4.49
C TYR A 93 -2.33 6.09 5.80
N THR A 94 -3.45 6.81 5.74
CA THR A 94 -4.11 7.37 6.92
C THR A 94 -4.56 6.28 7.90
N PHE A 95 -5.06 5.15 7.40
CA PHE A 95 -5.34 4.00 8.25
C PHE A 95 -4.09 3.53 9.01
N LEU A 96 -2.95 3.42 8.31
CA LEU A 96 -1.69 3.05 8.97
C LEU A 96 -1.28 4.12 9.99
N MET A 97 -1.32 5.38 9.61
CA MET A 97 -0.93 6.50 10.47
C MET A 97 -1.71 6.53 11.79
N LEU A 98 -3.02 6.27 11.74
CA LEU A 98 -3.89 6.30 12.92
C LEU A 98 -3.77 5.06 13.82
N ASN A 99 -3.24 3.96 13.31
CA ASN A 99 -3.23 2.68 14.01
C ASN A 99 -1.83 2.13 14.28
N TYR A 100 -0.80 2.65 13.60
CA TYR A 100 0.58 2.15 13.74
C TYR A 100 1.22 2.59 15.04
N GLU A 101 1.98 1.69 15.61
CA GLU A 101 2.92 1.95 16.69
C GLU A 101 4.25 1.26 16.38
N LYS A 102 5.34 1.83 16.89
CA LYS A 102 6.66 1.25 16.66
C LYS A 102 6.73 -0.21 17.13
N GLY A 103 7.12 -1.08 16.20
CA GLY A 103 7.22 -2.53 16.41
C GLY A 103 6.02 -3.31 15.87
N ASP A 104 4.97 -2.66 15.39
CA ASP A 104 3.87 -3.32 14.69
C ASP A 104 4.31 -3.88 13.34
N HIS A 105 3.65 -4.93 12.90
CA HIS A 105 3.90 -5.55 11.61
C HIS A 105 2.91 -5.09 10.55
N ILE A 106 3.40 -4.61 9.42
CA ILE A 106 2.61 -4.12 8.28
C ILE A 106 2.55 -5.19 7.20
N TYR A 107 1.33 -5.48 6.72
CA TYR A 107 1.04 -6.40 5.63
C TYR A 107 0.25 -5.65 4.55
N LEU A 108 0.74 -5.62 3.33
CA LEU A 108 0.11 -4.92 2.21
C LEU A 108 -0.34 -5.95 1.17
N PHE A 109 -1.61 -5.91 0.78
CA PHE A 109 -2.14 -6.75 -0.28
C PHE A 109 -2.84 -5.92 -1.35
N GLY A 110 -2.70 -6.32 -2.60
CA GLY A 110 -3.33 -5.59 -3.69
C GLY A 110 -3.56 -6.41 -4.95
N PHE A 111 -4.64 -6.09 -5.69
CA PHE A 111 -4.96 -6.69 -6.98
C PHE A 111 -5.06 -5.62 -8.06
N SER A 112 -4.46 -5.84 -9.23
CA SER A 112 -4.54 -4.95 -10.38
C SER A 112 -4.11 -3.51 -10.02
N ARG A 113 -5.01 -2.50 -10.12
CA ARG A 113 -4.72 -1.13 -9.65
C ARG A 113 -4.57 -1.02 -8.14
N GLY A 114 -5.20 -1.90 -7.37
CA GLY A 114 -4.92 -2.05 -5.94
C GLY A 114 -3.51 -2.57 -5.68
N ALA A 115 -2.97 -3.43 -6.54
CA ALA A 115 -1.56 -3.82 -6.47
C ALA A 115 -0.63 -2.61 -6.70
N TYR A 116 -0.97 -1.73 -7.65
CA TYR A 116 -0.26 -0.45 -7.80
C TYR A 116 -0.34 0.39 -6.52
N THR A 117 -1.53 0.51 -5.91
CA THR A 117 -1.72 1.23 -4.64
C THR A 117 -0.84 0.65 -3.53
N ALA A 118 -0.83 -0.68 -3.35
CA ALA A 118 -0.01 -1.35 -2.33
C ALA A 118 1.50 -1.11 -2.54
N ARG A 119 1.97 -1.20 -3.79
CA ARG A 119 3.37 -0.93 -4.14
C ARG A 119 3.75 0.54 -3.93
N SER A 120 2.90 1.48 -4.35
CA SER A 120 3.10 2.91 -4.14
C SER A 120 3.08 3.27 -2.66
N LEU A 121 2.20 2.64 -1.87
CA LEU A 121 2.16 2.80 -0.42
C LEU A 121 3.47 2.33 0.23
N ALA A 122 4.02 1.19 -0.22
CA ALA A 122 5.32 0.72 0.26
C ALA A 122 6.44 1.73 -0.05
N GLY A 123 6.46 2.30 -1.26
CA GLY A 123 7.39 3.35 -1.63
C GLY A 123 7.20 4.63 -0.81
N PHE A 124 5.97 5.02 -0.55
CA PHE A 124 5.64 6.19 0.27
C PHE A 124 6.13 6.01 1.71
N ILE A 125 5.88 4.84 2.32
CA ILE A 125 6.40 4.49 3.65
C ILE A 125 7.93 4.47 3.65
N ARG A 126 8.57 3.92 2.62
CA ARG A 126 10.04 3.91 2.51
C ARG A 126 10.61 5.31 2.48
N ASN A 127 10.00 6.22 1.73
CA ASN A 127 10.48 7.59 1.57
C ASN A 127 10.16 8.45 2.78
N CYS A 128 8.89 8.54 3.17
CA CYS A 128 8.40 9.50 4.16
C CYS A 128 8.21 8.91 5.56
N GLY A 129 8.32 7.57 5.74
CA GLY A 129 7.97 6.91 7.01
C GLY A 129 6.46 6.86 7.22
N ILE A 130 6.03 6.60 8.46
CA ILE A 130 4.64 6.73 8.90
C ILE A 130 4.55 7.92 9.84
N LEU A 131 3.83 8.94 9.42
CA LEU A 131 3.58 10.15 10.23
C LEU A 131 2.87 9.78 11.53
N LYS A 132 3.21 10.48 12.61
CA LYS A 132 2.44 10.41 13.84
C LYS A 132 1.09 11.11 13.65
N PRO A 133 0.01 10.68 14.34
CA PRO A 133 -1.35 11.25 14.17
C PRO A 133 -1.42 12.77 14.34
N GLU A 134 -0.63 13.35 15.23
CA GLU A 134 -0.56 14.80 15.44
C GLU A 134 -0.03 15.56 14.21
N ASN A 135 0.61 14.88 13.27
CA ASN A 135 1.17 15.45 12.05
C ASN A 135 0.30 15.19 10.81
N LEU A 136 -1.00 14.90 10.98
CA LEU A 136 -1.95 14.66 9.88
C LEU A 136 -1.97 15.78 8.85
N ASN A 137 -1.82 17.03 9.30
CA ASN A 137 -1.75 18.19 8.43
C ASN A 137 -0.57 18.18 7.45
N LEU A 138 0.44 17.35 7.68
CA LEU A 138 1.60 17.17 6.79
C LEU A 138 1.39 16.06 5.74
N LEU A 139 0.27 15.34 5.73
CA LEU A 139 0.04 14.20 4.84
C LEU A 139 0.18 14.59 3.36
N ASP A 140 -0.45 15.67 2.93
CA ASP A 140 -0.37 16.13 1.54
C ASP A 140 1.08 16.54 1.19
N LYS A 141 1.75 17.23 2.10
CA LYS A 141 3.16 17.62 1.92
C LYS A 141 4.09 16.41 1.85
N ALA A 142 3.89 15.41 2.71
CA ALA A 142 4.65 14.16 2.66
C ALA A 142 4.43 13.43 1.33
N TYR A 143 3.18 13.40 0.84
CA TYR A 143 2.86 12.79 -0.44
C TYR A 143 3.48 13.54 -1.63
N GLU A 144 3.53 14.87 -1.59
CA GLU A 144 4.27 15.68 -2.58
C GLU A 144 5.75 15.34 -2.57
N LEU A 145 6.40 15.27 -1.39
CA LEU A 145 7.81 14.89 -1.26
C LEU A 145 8.10 13.48 -1.81
N TYR A 146 7.21 12.52 -1.55
CA TYR A 146 7.30 11.19 -2.15
C TYR A 146 7.20 11.22 -3.68
N ARG A 147 6.37 12.11 -4.22
CA ARG A 147 6.16 12.28 -5.68
C ARG A 147 7.24 13.11 -6.35
N ASP A 148 7.93 13.93 -5.60
CA ASP A 148 9.07 14.70 -6.08
C ASP A 148 10.28 13.77 -6.30
N ARG A 149 11.01 13.98 -7.40
CA ARG A 149 12.13 13.10 -7.80
C ARG A 149 13.48 13.79 -7.76
N ASN A 150 13.58 14.81 -6.97
CA ASN A 150 14.85 15.49 -6.76
C ASN A 150 15.76 14.67 -5.83
N ASP A 151 17.06 14.85 -5.98
CA ASP A 151 18.06 14.18 -5.13
C ASP A 151 17.84 14.46 -3.63
N TYR A 152 17.24 15.62 -3.31
CA TYR A 152 16.94 16.01 -1.93
C TYR A 152 15.72 15.28 -1.34
N THR A 153 14.89 14.65 -2.16
CA THR A 153 13.69 13.93 -1.72
C THR A 153 13.86 12.41 -1.77
N THR A 154 15.07 11.93 -2.06
CA THR A 154 15.36 10.49 -1.96
C THR A 154 15.33 10.01 -0.52
N PRO A 155 14.97 8.73 -0.25
CA PRO A 155 14.85 8.21 1.11
C PRO A 155 16.09 8.38 1.98
N GLU A 156 17.28 8.41 1.37
CA GLU A 156 18.59 8.52 2.01
C GLU A 156 19.08 9.97 2.18
N SER A 157 18.37 10.94 1.62
CA SER A 157 18.75 12.35 1.74
C SER A 157 18.62 12.85 3.19
N ASP A 158 19.48 13.78 3.57
CA ASP A 158 19.46 14.40 4.90
C ASP A 158 18.11 15.07 5.20
N MET A 159 17.48 15.65 4.17
CA MET A 159 16.16 16.25 4.29
C MET A 159 15.10 15.22 4.68
N MET A 160 15.05 14.06 3.99
CA MET A 160 14.05 13.04 4.27
C MET A 160 14.34 12.27 5.57
N ILE A 161 15.60 12.08 5.91
CA ILE A 161 15.99 11.54 7.22
C ILE A 161 15.53 12.49 8.34
N SER A 162 15.77 13.79 8.19
CA SER A 162 15.32 14.82 9.14
C SER A 162 13.80 14.87 9.24
N PHE A 163 13.09 14.81 8.10
CA PHE A 163 11.64 14.76 8.05
C PHE A 163 11.10 13.58 8.86
N ARG A 164 11.60 12.36 8.62
CA ARG A 164 11.15 11.17 9.35
C ARG A 164 11.45 11.24 10.84
N LYS A 165 12.64 11.72 11.23
CA LYS A 165 13.02 11.87 12.65
C LYS A 165 12.09 12.83 13.40
N ASN A 166 11.63 13.89 12.74
CA ASN A 166 10.81 14.91 13.39
C ASN A 166 9.33 14.57 13.43
N TYR A 167 8.79 13.93 12.37
CA TYR A 167 7.35 13.82 12.17
C TYR A 167 6.80 12.40 12.18
N CYS A 168 7.67 11.38 12.12
CA CYS A 168 7.24 9.98 12.00
C CYS A 168 7.51 9.18 13.29
N PHE A 169 6.91 8.01 13.38
CA PHE A 169 7.13 7.09 14.50
C PHE A 169 8.58 6.61 14.58
N GLU A 170 9.23 6.44 13.43
CA GLU A 170 10.62 6.00 13.33
C GLU A 170 11.25 6.40 11.99
N ASN A 171 12.60 6.41 11.95
CA ASN A 171 13.31 6.79 10.73
C ASN A 171 13.21 5.75 9.61
N VAL A 172 13.10 4.47 9.95
CA VAL A 172 12.96 3.38 8.97
C VAL A 172 11.82 2.48 9.44
N THR A 173 10.71 2.50 8.70
CA THR A 173 9.58 1.61 8.94
C THR A 173 9.71 0.38 8.04
N ARG A 174 9.72 -0.81 8.63
CA ARG A 174 9.76 -2.06 7.88
C ARG A 174 8.36 -2.56 7.55
N ILE A 175 8.22 -3.07 6.35
CA ILE A 175 7.01 -3.76 5.90
C ILE A 175 7.26 -5.26 6.00
N LYS A 176 6.44 -5.94 6.79
CA LYS A 176 6.61 -7.38 7.02
C LYS A 176 6.32 -8.19 5.78
N PHE A 177 5.30 -7.82 5.02
CA PHE A 177 4.88 -8.59 3.85
C PHE A 177 4.18 -7.69 2.83
N ILE A 178 4.47 -7.91 1.56
CA ILE A 178 3.67 -7.37 0.45
C ILE A 178 3.31 -8.50 -0.52
N GLY A 179 2.01 -8.68 -0.78
CA GLY A 179 1.49 -9.67 -1.72
C GLY A 179 0.61 -9.00 -2.77
N VAL A 180 0.95 -9.14 -4.04
CA VAL A 180 0.21 -8.49 -5.11
C VAL A 180 -0.16 -9.48 -6.22
N TRP A 181 -1.37 -9.29 -6.77
CA TRP A 181 -1.87 -10.03 -7.93
C TRP A 181 -2.01 -9.11 -9.12
N ASP A 182 -1.57 -9.57 -10.28
CA ASP A 182 -1.76 -8.94 -11.58
C ASP A 182 -1.52 -7.43 -11.55
N THR A 183 -0.34 -7.03 -11.04
CA THR A 183 0.03 -5.62 -11.01
C THR A 183 0.07 -5.09 -12.43
N VAL A 184 -0.91 -4.26 -12.77
CA VAL A 184 -0.85 -3.48 -14.00
C VAL A 184 -0.03 -2.22 -13.75
N GLY A 185 0.90 -1.92 -14.65
CA GLY A 185 1.66 -0.68 -14.60
C GLY A 185 0.76 0.55 -14.74
N SER A 186 1.31 1.74 -14.51
CA SER A 186 0.60 3.01 -14.75
C SER A 186 0.04 3.13 -16.17
N LEU A 187 0.57 2.35 -17.11
CA LEU A 187 0.11 2.24 -18.51
C LEU A 187 -1.12 1.33 -18.67
N GLY A 188 -1.47 0.52 -17.68
CA GLY A 188 -2.64 -0.37 -17.68
C GLY A 188 -3.98 0.35 -17.48
N ILE A 189 -4.01 1.68 -17.54
CA ILE A 189 -5.24 2.44 -17.71
C ILE A 189 -5.56 2.46 -19.21
N PRO A 190 -6.53 1.67 -19.69
CA PRO A 190 -6.80 1.52 -21.13
C PRO A 190 -7.60 2.68 -21.67
N PHE A 191 -7.06 3.91 -21.63
CA PHE A 191 -7.75 5.06 -22.17
C PHE A 191 -6.88 5.87 -23.13
N PRO A 192 -7.38 6.18 -24.33
CA PRO A 192 -6.70 6.96 -25.36
C PRO A 192 -6.32 8.39 -24.94
N TRP A 193 -6.87 8.87 -23.83
CA TRP A 193 -6.70 10.24 -23.32
C TRP A 193 -5.75 10.37 -22.14
N PHE A 194 -5.10 9.29 -21.73
CA PHE A 194 -4.01 9.38 -20.77
C PHE A 194 -2.81 10.01 -21.47
N ASN A 195 -2.80 11.33 -21.52
CA ASN A 195 -1.76 12.12 -22.18
C ASN A 195 -0.36 11.69 -21.71
N LYS A 196 0.65 11.75 -22.61
CA LYS A 196 2.08 11.53 -22.30
C LYS A 196 2.55 12.23 -21.03
N PHE A 197 1.98 13.38 -20.68
CA PHE A 197 2.22 14.13 -19.45
C PHE A 197 1.85 13.35 -18.18
N ASN A 198 0.80 12.55 -18.21
CA ASN A 198 0.40 11.74 -17.06
C ASN A 198 1.20 10.44 -16.97
N GLN A 199 1.72 9.91 -18.06
CA GLN A 199 2.52 8.69 -18.08
C GLN A 199 3.80 8.84 -17.25
N GLU A 200 4.49 9.97 -17.33
CA GLU A 200 5.69 10.23 -16.54
C GLU A 200 5.36 10.42 -15.04
N LYS A 201 4.24 11.07 -14.75
CA LYS A 201 3.79 11.33 -13.38
C LYS A 201 3.39 10.05 -12.63
N TYR A 202 2.91 9.02 -13.34
CA TYR A 202 2.41 7.77 -12.74
C TYR A 202 3.21 6.53 -13.13
N LYS A 203 4.35 6.67 -13.81
CA LYS A 203 5.30 5.56 -13.93
C LYS A 203 5.66 5.10 -12.53
N PHE A 204 5.70 3.77 -12.32
CA PHE A 204 6.27 3.24 -11.10
C PHE A 204 7.63 3.88 -10.87
N HIS A 205 7.74 4.55 -9.74
CA HIS A 205 8.97 5.21 -9.35
C HIS A 205 10.02 4.19 -8.99
N ASP A 206 9.56 3.01 -8.57
CA ASP A 206 10.45 1.96 -8.13
C ASP A 206 9.87 0.61 -8.51
N ILE A 207 10.34 0.04 -9.61
CA ILE A 207 10.16 -1.37 -9.93
C ILE A 207 11.10 -2.23 -9.08
N THR A 208 12.07 -1.60 -8.41
CA THR A 208 13.04 -2.24 -7.53
C THR A 208 12.40 -2.50 -6.17
N LEU A 209 12.45 -3.75 -5.73
CA LEU A 209 11.94 -4.12 -4.42
C LEU A 209 12.80 -3.47 -3.32
N SER A 210 12.15 -2.72 -2.43
CA SER A 210 12.83 -2.02 -1.33
C SER A 210 13.41 -3.00 -0.31
N SER A 211 14.63 -2.71 0.16
CA SER A 211 15.30 -3.44 1.26
C SER A 211 14.57 -3.35 2.61
N THR A 212 13.55 -2.48 2.73
CA THR A 212 12.71 -2.36 3.94
C THR A 212 11.53 -3.34 3.95
N ILE A 213 11.37 -4.16 2.92
CA ILE A 213 10.35 -5.19 2.82
C ILE A 213 10.98 -6.54 3.17
N ASP A 214 10.38 -7.26 4.15
CA ASP A 214 10.91 -8.56 4.57
C ASP A 214 10.53 -9.67 3.59
N TYR A 215 9.27 -9.69 3.13
CA TYR A 215 8.76 -10.70 2.19
C TYR A 215 7.91 -10.03 1.11
N ALA A 216 8.14 -10.40 -0.15
CA ALA A 216 7.38 -9.87 -1.28
C ALA A 216 6.98 -11.01 -2.23
N TYR A 217 5.70 -11.07 -2.58
CA TYR A 217 5.14 -12.05 -3.50
C TYR A 217 4.31 -11.36 -4.58
N GLN A 218 4.52 -11.80 -5.81
CA GLN A 218 3.76 -11.32 -6.96
C GLN A 218 3.22 -12.51 -7.75
N ALA A 219 1.90 -12.60 -7.84
CA ALA A 219 1.22 -13.55 -8.71
C ALA A 219 0.85 -12.86 -10.03
N LEU A 220 1.03 -13.54 -11.13
CA LEU A 220 0.74 -13.06 -12.48
C LEU A 220 -0.39 -13.88 -13.09
N ALA A 221 -1.25 -13.24 -13.89
CA ALA A 221 -2.26 -13.94 -14.68
C ALA A 221 -1.59 -14.75 -15.78
N VAL A 222 -1.88 -16.05 -15.83
CA VAL A 222 -1.27 -17.00 -16.81
C VAL A 222 -1.76 -16.70 -18.23
N ASP A 223 -3.03 -16.24 -18.36
CA ASP A 223 -3.69 -16.06 -19.66
C ASP A 223 -3.95 -14.58 -20.01
N GLU A 224 -3.15 -13.65 -19.50
CA GLU A 224 -3.29 -12.24 -19.86
C GLU A 224 -2.61 -11.95 -21.21
N HIS A 225 -3.39 -11.76 -22.25
CA HIS A 225 -2.90 -11.48 -23.61
C HIS A 225 -3.09 -10.03 -24.06
N ARG A 226 -3.73 -9.21 -23.23
CA ARG A 226 -4.02 -7.80 -23.58
C ARG A 226 -2.78 -6.95 -23.33
N LYS A 227 -2.18 -6.39 -24.37
CA LYS A 227 -0.97 -5.55 -24.29
C LYS A 227 -1.05 -4.40 -23.29
N LEU A 228 -2.26 -3.87 -23.04
CA LEU A 228 -2.47 -2.78 -22.08
C LEU A 228 -2.40 -3.22 -20.62
N PHE A 229 -2.41 -4.52 -20.36
CA PHE A 229 -2.37 -5.12 -19.02
C PHE A 229 -1.10 -5.91 -18.79
N GLU A 230 -0.05 -5.63 -19.57
CA GLU A 230 1.26 -6.23 -19.37
C GLU A 230 1.72 -6.04 -17.90
N PRO A 231 2.08 -7.14 -17.22
CA PRO A 231 2.39 -7.08 -15.80
C PRO A 231 3.69 -6.32 -15.54
N SER A 232 3.67 -5.44 -14.55
CA SER A 232 4.85 -4.75 -14.06
C SER A 232 5.56 -5.60 -13.01
N ILE A 233 6.56 -6.37 -13.46
CA ILE A 233 7.33 -7.29 -12.60
C ILE A 233 8.32 -6.50 -11.74
N TRP A 234 8.51 -6.92 -10.48
CA TRP A 234 9.57 -6.38 -9.64
C TRP A 234 10.96 -6.75 -10.16
N GLN A 235 11.87 -5.79 -10.04
CA GLN A 235 13.30 -6.04 -10.21
C GLN A 235 13.94 -6.13 -8.82
N LEU A 236 14.81 -7.11 -8.61
CA LEU A 236 15.61 -7.19 -7.40
C LEU A 236 16.73 -6.15 -7.49
N SER A 237 17.01 -5.45 -6.39
CA SER A 237 18.19 -4.60 -6.31
C SER A 237 19.45 -5.48 -6.32
N ASP A 238 20.51 -5.02 -6.99
CA ASP A 238 21.81 -5.72 -7.03
C ASP A 238 22.46 -5.89 -5.66
N ASN A 239 21.99 -5.17 -4.64
CA ASN A 239 22.42 -5.31 -3.25
C ASN A 239 21.77 -6.53 -2.59
N LYS A 240 22.36 -7.69 -2.79
CA LYS A 240 21.98 -9.03 -2.28
C LYS A 240 21.95 -9.19 -0.74
N GLN A 241 21.88 -8.13 0.05
CA GLN A 241 22.09 -8.24 1.50
C GLN A 241 20.82 -8.44 2.35
N HIS A 242 19.62 -8.49 1.80
CA HIS A 242 18.43 -8.79 2.61
C HIS A 242 17.47 -9.69 1.83
N GLY A 243 17.19 -10.85 2.42
CA GLY A 243 16.45 -12.00 1.92
C GLY A 243 15.02 -11.80 1.44
N ALA A 244 14.83 -11.00 0.39
CA ALA A 244 13.61 -11.07 -0.39
C ALA A 244 13.73 -12.27 -1.33
N THR A 245 12.99 -13.34 -1.07
CA THR A 245 12.85 -14.49 -1.98
C THR A 245 11.77 -14.13 -2.98
N THR A 246 12.13 -14.16 -4.27
CA THR A 246 11.15 -14.13 -5.36
C THR A 246 10.91 -15.58 -5.76
N GLU A 247 9.75 -16.13 -5.45
CA GLU A 247 9.30 -17.40 -6.00
C GLU A 247 8.37 -17.09 -7.18
N LEU A 248 8.67 -17.67 -8.33
CA LEU A 248 7.88 -17.62 -9.56
C LEU A 248 6.86 -18.76 -9.57
#